data_35e3be9231a71fed68c21f20bc7c23ae
#
_entry.id   35e3be9231a71fed68c21f20bc7c23ae
#
_cell.length_a   1.000
_cell.length_b   1.000
_cell.length_c   1.000
_cell.angle_alpha   90.00
_cell.angle_beta   90.00
_cell.angle_gamma   90.00
#
_symmetry.space_group_name_H-M   'P 1'
#
loop_
_entity.id
_entity.type
_entity.pdbx_description
1 polymer ?
#
loop_
_entity_poly.entity_id
_entity_poly.type
_entity_poly.pdbx_seq_one_letter_code
_entity_poly.pdbx_strand_id
1 'polypeptide(L)'
;MKRLFLLSATALMATMMSAQTAARMDSLKPEQKAMAVSLKLTGELSTDVKGDYRQMRDLCFQVRNIDLSDAQSTIIPKNAFHSRHQLQNIALPKVLKTIGTQAFFACDKLQSVTIPATLETIGAAAFSGCN
;
A
#
# COMPACT_ATOMS: atom_id res chain seq x y z
N MET A 1 24.49 21.80 -16.10
CA MET A 1 24.29 20.82 -15.03
C MET A 1 23.41 21.37 -13.89
N LYS A 2 23.66 22.55 -13.35
CA LYS A 2 22.83 23.13 -12.28
C LYS A 2 21.39 23.34 -12.67
N ARG A 3 21.12 23.74 -13.93
CA ARG A 3 19.76 23.91 -14.45
C ARG A 3 18.99 22.59 -14.53
N LEU A 4 19.65 21.54 -14.99
CA LEU A 4 19.07 20.20 -15.05
C LEU A 4 18.75 19.68 -13.67
N PHE A 5 19.60 19.98 -12.70
CA PHE A 5 19.38 19.58 -11.31
C PHE A 5 18.14 20.25 -10.70
N LEU A 6 17.94 21.56 -10.94
CA LEU A 6 16.77 22.30 -10.45
C LEU A 6 15.46 21.84 -11.12
N LEU A 7 15.48 21.63 -12.43
CA LEU A 7 14.34 21.06 -13.16
C LEU A 7 14.07 19.61 -12.71
N SER A 8 15.13 18.84 -12.47
CA SER A 8 15.01 17.47 -11.96
C SER A 8 14.38 17.43 -10.57
N ALA A 9 14.67 18.41 -9.71
CA ALA A 9 14.05 18.46 -8.38
C ALA A 9 12.54 18.67 -8.46
N THR A 10 12.07 19.58 -9.30
CA THR A 10 10.64 19.83 -9.50
C THR A 10 9.96 18.63 -10.16
N ALA A 11 10.56 18.07 -11.20
CA ALA A 11 10.06 16.88 -11.87
C ALA A 11 10.08 15.65 -10.94
N LEU A 12 11.10 15.52 -10.09
CA LEU A 12 11.22 14.45 -9.12
C LEU A 12 10.11 14.53 -8.06
N MET A 13 9.79 15.73 -7.55
CA MET A 13 8.68 15.91 -6.62
C MET A 13 7.34 15.55 -7.25
N ALA A 14 7.09 15.99 -8.48
CA ALA A 14 5.87 15.63 -9.22
C ALA A 14 5.77 14.11 -9.43
N THR A 15 6.88 13.44 -9.75
CA THR A 15 6.94 11.98 -9.90
C THR A 15 6.72 11.27 -8.57
N MET A 16 7.27 11.80 -7.46
CA MET A 16 7.08 11.24 -6.13
C MET A 16 5.63 11.33 -5.66
N MET A 17 4.91 12.38 -6.05
CA MET A 17 3.50 12.57 -5.71
C MET A 17 2.55 11.76 -6.58
N SER A 18 3.00 11.20 -7.72
CA SER A 18 2.15 10.47 -8.65
C SER A 18 2.09 8.98 -8.31
N ALA A 19 2.94 8.17 -8.91
CA ALA A 19 2.92 6.72 -8.76
C ALA A 19 4.32 6.19 -8.46
N GLN A 20 4.43 5.30 -7.50
CA GLN A 20 5.66 4.60 -7.16
C GLN A 20 5.49 3.10 -7.40
N THR A 21 6.45 2.51 -8.09
CA THR A 21 6.51 1.06 -8.31
C THR A 21 7.81 0.52 -7.74
N ALA A 22 7.72 -0.50 -6.94
CA ALA A 22 8.88 -1.15 -6.33
C ALA A 22 8.60 -2.64 -6.09
N ALA A 23 9.65 -3.43 -5.91
CA ALA A 23 9.48 -4.82 -5.48
C ALA A 23 9.02 -4.87 -4.03
N ARG A 24 9.63 -4.04 -3.17
CA ARG A 24 9.35 -3.97 -1.73
C ARG A 24 9.48 -2.53 -1.24
N MET A 25 8.91 -2.25 -0.08
CA MET A 25 8.99 -0.93 0.54
C MET A 25 10.43 -0.47 0.81
N ASP A 26 11.33 -1.39 1.13
CA ASP A 26 12.74 -1.07 1.38
C ASP A 26 13.48 -0.53 0.14
N SER A 27 12.94 -0.77 -1.05
CA SER A 27 13.48 -0.22 -2.30
C SER A 27 13.15 1.25 -2.50
N LEU A 28 12.21 1.81 -1.73
CA LEU A 28 11.80 3.20 -1.81
C LEU A 28 12.52 4.06 -0.77
N LYS A 29 12.95 5.24 -1.19
CA LYS A 29 13.50 6.24 -0.26
C LYS A 29 12.41 6.81 0.65
N PRO A 30 12.77 7.34 1.84
CA PRO A 30 11.77 7.91 2.75
C PRO A 30 10.88 8.97 2.11
N GLU A 31 11.43 9.84 1.29
CA GLU A 31 10.70 10.89 0.57
C GLU A 31 9.67 10.29 -0.41
N GLN A 32 10.06 9.23 -1.11
CA GLN A 32 9.16 8.53 -2.04
C GLN A 32 7.98 7.91 -1.31
N LYS A 33 8.23 7.32 -0.13
CA LYS A 33 7.17 6.74 0.71
C LYS A 33 6.19 7.81 1.18
N ALA A 34 6.72 8.92 1.70
CA ALA A 34 5.91 10.00 2.26
C ALA A 34 5.05 10.72 1.19
N MET A 35 5.55 10.82 -0.04
CA MET A 35 4.90 11.58 -1.11
C MET A 35 4.06 10.71 -2.05
N ALA A 36 4.09 9.40 -1.90
CA ALA A 36 3.37 8.48 -2.79
C ALA A 36 1.85 8.68 -2.67
N VAL A 37 1.19 8.91 -3.79
CA VAL A 37 -0.27 8.91 -3.90
C VAL A 37 -0.77 7.56 -4.42
N SER A 38 -0.02 6.95 -5.32
CA SER A 38 -0.26 5.59 -5.81
C SER A 38 1.00 4.76 -5.62
N LEU A 39 0.82 3.53 -5.16
CA LEU A 39 1.90 2.62 -4.84
C LEU A 39 1.62 1.25 -5.46
N LYS A 40 2.61 0.72 -6.17
CA LYS A 40 2.59 -0.66 -6.68
C LYS A 40 3.78 -1.42 -6.14
N LEU A 41 3.54 -2.57 -5.51
CA LEU A 41 4.58 -3.50 -5.07
C LEU A 41 4.44 -4.82 -5.80
N THR A 42 5.58 -5.43 -6.16
CA THR A 42 5.61 -6.62 -7.02
C THR A 42 6.38 -7.80 -6.44
N GLY A 43 7.06 -7.61 -5.30
CA GLY A 43 7.90 -8.64 -4.69
C GLY A 43 7.21 -9.41 -3.57
N GLU A 44 7.98 -10.21 -2.87
CA GLU A 44 7.55 -10.86 -1.63
C GLU A 44 7.46 -9.81 -0.52
N LEU A 45 6.29 -9.65 0.07
CA LEU A 45 6.06 -8.64 1.09
C LEU A 45 6.20 -9.24 2.49
N SER A 46 6.99 -8.56 3.32
CA SER A 46 7.19 -8.96 4.71
C SER A 46 6.02 -8.53 5.59
N THR A 47 5.58 -9.45 6.44
CA THR A 47 4.54 -9.23 7.46
C THR A 47 5.10 -8.87 8.83
N ASP A 48 6.42 -8.74 8.95
CA ASP A 48 7.10 -8.42 10.20
C ASP A 48 6.76 -7.02 10.73
N VAL A 49 7.10 -6.77 12.00
CA VAL A 49 6.84 -5.48 12.66
C VAL A 49 7.49 -4.27 11.98
N LYS A 50 8.54 -4.48 11.19
CA LYS A 50 9.18 -3.44 10.37
C LYS A 50 9.01 -3.71 8.87
N GLY A 51 8.11 -4.64 8.53
CA GLY A 51 7.95 -5.14 7.18
C GLY A 51 7.20 -4.18 6.26
N ASP A 52 6.96 -4.65 5.04
CA ASP A 52 6.38 -3.83 3.97
C ASP A 52 4.99 -3.30 4.33
N TYR A 53 4.11 -4.12 4.92
CA TYR A 53 2.77 -3.69 5.31
C TYR A 53 2.80 -2.60 6.37
N ARG A 54 3.68 -2.74 7.37
CA ARG A 54 3.85 -1.73 8.41
C ARG A 54 4.34 -0.41 7.81
N GLN A 55 5.29 -0.48 6.89
CA GLN A 55 5.82 0.71 6.22
C GLN A 55 4.77 1.37 5.33
N MET A 56 3.96 0.61 4.59
CA MET A 56 2.83 1.16 3.82
C MET A 56 1.86 1.90 4.73
N ARG A 57 1.53 1.32 5.88
CA ARG A 57 0.61 1.93 6.83
C ARG A 57 1.17 3.19 7.45
N ASP A 58 2.41 3.15 7.93
CA ASP A 58 2.96 4.19 8.79
C ASP A 58 3.69 5.29 8.02
N LEU A 59 4.24 4.99 6.84
CA LEU A 59 5.09 5.91 6.09
C LEU A 59 4.44 6.46 4.82
N CYS A 60 3.46 5.77 4.26
CA CYS A 60 2.77 6.19 3.03
C CYS A 60 1.41 6.82 3.37
N PHE A 61 1.42 7.85 4.19
CA PHE A 61 0.18 8.44 4.73
C PHE A 61 -0.67 9.19 3.70
N GLN A 62 -0.13 9.54 2.54
CA GLN A 62 -0.88 10.19 1.46
C GLN A 62 -1.42 9.22 0.41
N VAL A 63 -1.08 7.96 0.50
CA VAL A 63 -1.43 6.98 -0.52
C VAL A 63 -2.96 6.78 -0.59
N ARG A 64 -3.50 6.86 -1.81
CA ARG A 64 -4.91 6.64 -2.12
C ARG A 64 -5.14 5.33 -2.86
N ASN A 65 -4.17 4.90 -3.66
CA ASN A 65 -4.28 3.70 -4.47
C ASN A 65 -3.09 2.79 -4.19
N ILE A 66 -3.37 1.53 -3.89
CA ILE A 66 -2.35 0.51 -3.68
C ILE A 66 -2.63 -0.66 -4.63
N ASP A 67 -1.63 -1.06 -5.40
CA ASP A 67 -1.69 -2.21 -6.28
C ASP A 67 -0.70 -3.28 -5.79
N LEU A 68 -1.25 -4.36 -5.24
CA LEU A 68 -0.50 -5.53 -4.81
C LEU A 68 -0.80 -6.76 -5.68
N SER A 69 -1.46 -6.56 -6.83
CA SER A 69 -1.91 -7.67 -7.68
C SER A 69 -0.77 -8.57 -8.15
N ASP A 70 0.42 -8.00 -8.36
CA ASP A 70 1.62 -8.75 -8.76
C ASP A 70 2.55 -9.08 -7.57
N ALA A 71 2.19 -8.69 -6.35
CA ALA A 71 2.97 -9.00 -5.16
C ALA A 71 2.80 -10.46 -4.76
N GLN A 72 3.87 -11.04 -4.21
CA GLN A 72 3.91 -12.42 -3.74
C GLN A 72 3.62 -12.45 -2.24
N SER A 73 2.37 -12.23 -1.85
CA SER A 73 1.93 -12.26 -0.46
C SER A 73 0.66 -13.09 -0.34
N THR A 74 0.68 -14.07 0.56
CA THR A 74 -0.48 -14.93 0.84
C THR A 74 -1.31 -14.44 2.02
N ILE A 75 -0.81 -13.47 2.77
CA ILE A 75 -1.44 -12.96 3.99
C ILE A 75 -1.39 -11.43 4.00
N ILE A 76 -2.54 -10.81 4.22
CA ILE A 76 -2.61 -9.41 4.69
C ILE A 76 -2.62 -9.47 6.22
N PRO A 77 -1.61 -8.96 6.91
CA PRO A 77 -1.50 -9.13 8.36
C PRO A 77 -2.56 -8.34 9.14
N LYS A 78 -2.71 -8.68 10.42
CA LYS A 78 -3.57 -7.94 11.35
C LYS A 78 -3.22 -6.45 11.32
N ASN A 79 -4.24 -5.61 11.25
CA ASN A 79 -4.12 -4.14 11.25
C ASN A 79 -3.27 -3.56 10.10
N ALA A 80 -3.08 -4.30 9.01
CA ALA A 80 -2.19 -3.90 7.92
C ALA A 80 -2.46 -2.48 7.41
N PHE A 81 -3.72 -2.12 7.24
CA PHE A 81 -4.16 -0.80 6.74
C PHE A 81 -5.16 -0.13 7.70
N HIS A 82 -5.09 -0.46 8.97
CA HIS A 82 -5.98 0.09 9.99
C HIS A 82 -5.96 1.63 9.99
N SER A 83 -7.14 2.24 9.93
CA SER A 83 -7.32 3.71 9.97
C SER A 83 -6.62 4.45 8.80
N ARG A 84 -6.57 3.84 7.63
CA ARG A 84 -6.04 4.50 6.44
C ARG A 84 -7.13 5.34 5.77
N HIS A 85 -7.37 6.52 6.31
CA HIS A 85 -8.45 7.43 5.89
C HIS A 85 -8.28 8.01 4.48
N GLN A 86 -7.10 7.89 3.87
CA GLN A 86 -6.86 8.35 2.50
C GLN A 86 -6.96 7.22 1.47
N LEU A 87 -6.92 5.97 1.91
CA LEU A 87 -6.96 4.82 1.01
C LEU A 87 -8.33 4.71 0.33
N GLN A 88 -8.34 4.75 -1.00
CA GLN A 88 -9.55 4.68 -1.82
C GLN A 88 -9.68 3.37 -2.59
N ASN A 89 -8.58 2.86 -3.13
CA ASN A 89 -8.57 1.65 -3.92
C ASN A 89 -7.39 0.75 -3.55
N ILE A 90 -7.65 -0.55 -3.48
CA ILE A 90 -6.58 -1.53 -3.31
C ILE A 90 -6.87 -2.76 -4.17
N ALA A 91 -5.86 -3.19 -4.93
CA ALA A 91 -5.84 -4.47 -5.60
C ALA A 91 -5.00 -5.43 -4.76
N LEU A 92 -5.64 -6.51 -4.29
CA LEU A 92 -5.00 -7.50 -3.43
C LEU A 92 -4.14 -8.48 -4.25
N PRO A 93 -3.13 -9.13 -3.63
CA PRO A 93 -2.31 -10.12 -4.31
C PRO A 93 -3.14 -11.25 -4.89
N LYS A 94 -2.81 -11.68 -6.12
CA LYS A 94 -3.53 -12.78 -6.80
C LYS A 94 -3.40 -14.12 -6.08
N VAL A 95 -2.39 -14.27 -5.23
CA VAL A 95 -2.10 -15.48 -4.45
C VAL A 95 -2.59 -15.38 -3.01
N LEU A 96 -3.30 -14.32 -2.65
CA LEU A 96 -3.75 -14.06 -1.28
C LEU A 96 -4.71 -15.14 -0.79
N LYS A 97 -4.49 -15.62 0.42
CA LYS A 97 -5.33 -16.62 1.10
C LYS A 97 -6.03 -16.08 2.34
N THR A 98 -5.41 -15.14 3.04
CA THR A 98 -5.93 -14.66 4.33
C THR A 98 -5.86 -13.15 4.44
N ILE A 99 -6.96 -12.54 4.87
CA ILE A 99 -7.01 -11.15 5.33
C ILE A 99 -7.11 -11.18 6.85
N GLY A 100 -6.17 -10.53 7.53
CA GLY A 100 -6.07 -10.54 8.98
C GLY A 100 -7.14 -9.71 9.67
N THR A 101 -7.30 -9.91 10.98
CA THR A 101 -8.21 -9.14 11.84
C THR A 101 -7.95 -7.65 11.69
N GLN A 102 -9.01 -6.88 11.48
CA GLN A 102 -8.96 -5.41 11.36
C GLN A 102 -7.99 -4.89 10.29
N ALA A 103 -7.69 -5.68 9.28
CA ALA A 103 -6.73 -5.30 8.24
C ALA A 103 -7.08 -3.98 7.55
N PHE A 104 -8.36 -3.71 7.31
CA PHE A 104 -8.88 -2.48 6.71
C PHE A 104 -9.88 -1.75 7.62
N PHE A 105 -9.73 -1.93 8.92
CA PHE A 105 -10.62 -1.29 9.88
C PHE A 105 -10.55 0.24 9.76
N ALA A 106 -11.71 0.89 9.71
CA ALA A 106 -11.83 2.36 9.61
C ALA A 106 -11.13 2.96 8.37
N CYS A 107 -11.05 2.22 7.28
CA CYS A 107 -10.70 2.79 5.96
C CYS A 107 -11.95 3.43 5.36
N ASP A 108 -12.36 4.57 5.88
CA ASP A 108 -13.66 5.19 5.61
C ASP A 108 -13.81 5.76 4.19
N LYS A 109 -12.73 5.91 3.44
CA LYS A 109 -12.76 6.32 2.04
C LYS A 109 -12.54 5.16 1.06
N LEU A 110 -12.43 3.94 1.55
CA LEU A 110 -12.20 2.78 0.70
C LEU A 110 -13.42 2.51 -0.19
N GLN A 111 -13.23 2.64 -1.50
CA GLN A 111 -14.30 2.50 -2.50
C GLN A 111 -14.25 1.16 -3.23
N SER A 112 -13.06 0.63 -3.42
CA SER A 112 -12.85 -0.55 -4.25
C SER A 112 -11.77 -1.46 -3.68
N VAL A 113 -12.12 -2.73 -3.53
CA VAL A 113 -11.21 -3.81 -3.16
C VAL A 113 -11.41 -4.96 -4.15
N THR A 114 -10.37 -5.31 -4.88
CA THR A 114 -10.40 -6.49 -5.75
C THR A 114 -9.96 -7.71 -4.95
N ILE A 115 -10.91 -8.58 -4.65
CA ILE A 115 -10.67 -9.80 -3.86
C ILE A 115 -10.34 -10.94 -4.81
N PRO A 116 -9.19 -11.63 -4.66
CA PRO A 116 -8.83 -12.75 -5.53
C PRO A 116 -9.64 -14.00 -5.19
N ALA A 117 -9.81 -14.86 -6.19
CA ALA A 117 -10.51 -16.14 -6.02
C ALA A 117 -9.79 -17.12 -5.07
N THR A 118 -8.50 -16.89 -4.81
CA THR A 118 -7.69 -17.70 -3.89
C THR A 118 -8.00 -17.44 -2.42
N LEU A 119 -8.74 -16.37 -2.08
CA LEU A 119 -9.01 -16.00 -0.70
C LEU A 119 -9.84 -17.07 0.02
N GLU A 120 -9.37 -17.49 1.18
CA GLU A 120 -9.97 -18.54 2.01
C GLU A 120 -10.56 -17.98 3.31
N THR A 121 -9.91 -16.98 3.90
CA THR A 121 -10.26 -16.48 5.25
C THR A 121 -10.23 -14.96 5.32
N ILE A 122 -11.24 -14.38 5.96
CA ILE A 122 -11.30 -12.95 6.31
C ILE A 122 -11.42 -12.85 7.84
N GLY A 123 -10.51 -12.12 8.46
CA GLY A 123 -10.48 -11.94 9.91
C GLY A 123 -11.59 -11.06 10.44
N ALA A 124 -11.80 -11.09 11.76
CA ALA A 124 -12.83 -10.32 12.43
C ALA A 124 -12.65 -8.82 12.19
N ALA A 125 -13.76 -8.13 11.89
CA ALA A 125 -13.80 -6.68 11.65
C ALA A 125 -12.82 -6.19 10.55
N ALA A 126 -12.44 -7.05 9.61
CA ALA A 126 -11.47 -6.73 8.56
C ALA A 126 -11.84 -5.47 7.77
N PHE A 127 -13.12 -5.27 7.46
CA PHE A 127 -13.63 -4.12 6.71
C PHE A 127 -14.61 -3.27 7.53
N SER A 128 -14.62 -3.38 8.83
CA SER A 128 -15.49 -2.59 9.68
C SER A 128 -15.12 -1.10 9.59
N GLY A 129 -16.12 -0.25 9.40
CA GLY A 129 -15.90 1.19 9.22
C GLY A 129 -15.47 1.61 7.82
N CYS A 130 -15.54 0.73 6.83
CA CYS A 130 -15.38 1.04 5.42
C CYS A 130 -16.75 1.45 4.86
N ASN A 131 -17.03 2.74 4.83
CA ASN A 131 -18.35 3.25 4.45
C ASN A 131 -18.45 3.58 2.97
#